data_2cc77e78b8e26cf0335f8c711a606db1
#
_entry.id   2cc77e78b8e26cf0335f8c711a606db1
#
_cell.length_a   1.000
_cell.length_b   1.000
_cell.length_c   1.000
_cell.angle_alpha   90.00
_cell.angle_beta   90.00
_cell.angle_gamma   90.00
#
_symmetry.space_group_name_H-M   'P 1'
#
loop_
_entity.id
_entity.type
_entity.pdbx_description
1 polymer ?
#
loop_
_entity_poly.entity_id
_entity_poly.type
_entity_poly.pdbx_seq_one_letter_code
_entity_poly.pdbx_strand_id
1 'polypeptide(L)'
;MFDSKKFLSDVSHEPGVYRMYDDKDQVIYVGKAKDLKKRLSSYFRKNLSSKKTEALVSSIHHIDTTITSSETEALLLEHNFIKLYQPRYNVLLRDDKSYPFILLTKERHPRITSYRGTKKISGEYFGPYPHAGAVRETLSLMQKLFPVRQCENSVYNNRSRPCLQYQIGRCSAPCVPGYVTDEEYNQQVELARLFLQGKDQQVLDYLIGKMEQASRDLDFEGAASYRDQIQAVRAVIEKQFVSNERLDDMDIMSIAYQHGLACVQVMFIRQGKVLGNRSYFPKVPANTDLSELTATFVGQFYLQGHQGRSIPNSIIVDHKLDEKAELEALLTEQAGRKVVIQESAKGDKGKYLQLAQINAKAALATQLKQSSRMHERYQALCELLDMPEIKRMECFDISHTMGNQTVASCVVFNKEGPLKSDYRRFNIDGITGGDDYAAMEQALKKRYDRDLDEDKIPDIIFIDGGKGQLNRALEVFHHLNVKWDKNRPHLIGVAKGVDRRAGQEVLIISKQDREIHLPDDSLALHLIQHIRDESHNHAISGHRQKRQKAFTQSGLETIEGVGAKRRQALLKYLGGLQGVKNATLDEIASVPGISKALAEKIFETLKS
;
A
#
# COMPACT_ATOMS: atom_id res chain seq x y z
N MET A 1 -28.75 14.69 29.03
CA MET A 1 -29.40 13.51 28.43
C MET A 1 -30.16 13.98 27.18
N PHE A 2 -29.98 13.36 26.03
CA PHE A 2 -30.59 13.75 24.77
C PHE A 2 -32.12 13.57 24.80
N ASP A 3 -32.87 14.66 24.53
CA ASP A 3 -34.33 14.61 24.45
C ASP A 3 -34.80 14.16 23.04
N SER A 4 -34.91 12.85 22.88
CA SER A 4 -35.29 12.24 21.61
C SER A 4 -36.71 12.60 21.14
N LYS A 5 -37.66 12.89 22.06
CA LYS A 5 -39.04 13.22 21.69
C LYS A 5 -39.12 14.62 21.06
N LYS A 6 -38.46 15.60 21.68
CA LYS A 6 -38.38 16.96 21.16
C LYS A 6 -37.67 16.99 19.81
N PHE A 7 -36.52 16.30 19.70
CA PHE A 7 -35.78 16.20 18.46
C PHE A 7 -36.60 15.60 17.32
N LEU A 8 -37.27 14.46 17.57
CA LEU A 8 -38.10 13.78 16.54
C LEU A 8 -39.30 14.58 16.07
N SER A 9 -39.81 15.56 16.86
CA SER A 9 -40.90 16.43 16.38
C SER A 9 -40.50 17.26 15.17
N ASP A 10 -39.25 17.70 15.13
CA ASP A 10 -38.72 18.64 14.14
C ASP A 10 -38.04 17.98 12.93
N VAL A 11 -37.87 16.64 12.97
CA VAL A 11 -37.23 15.89 11.88
C VAL A 11 -38.15 15.72 10.68
N SER A 12 -37.61 16.00 9.47
CA SER A 12 -38.32 15.83 8.19
C SER A 12 -38.53 14.36 7.83
N HIS A 13 -39.53 14.09 6.98
CA HIS A 13 -39.77 12.79 6.34
C HIS A 13 -39.00 12.60 5.03
N GLU A 14 -38.21 13.59 4.61
CA GLU A 14 -37.42 13.55 3.37
C GLU A 14 -36.23 12.61 3.49
N PRO A 15 -35.67 12.16 2.35
CA PRO A 15 -34.41 11.40 2.34
C PRO A 15 -33.25 12.27 2.82
N GLY A 16 -32.25 11.65 3.45
CA GLY A 16 -31.10 12.40 3.94
C GLY A 16 -30.12 11.59 4.75
N VAL A 17 -29.13 12.29 5.29
CA VAL A 17 -28.06 11.75 6.13
C VAL A 17 -28.14 12.36 7.51
N TYR A 18 -27.88 11.56 8.53
CA TYR A 18 -27.80 11.99 9.93
C TYR A 18 -26.45 11.65 10.53
N ARG A 19 -25.97 12.54 11.41
CA ARG A 19 -24.72 12.40 12.16
C ARG A 19 -25.04 12.43 13.64
N MET A 20 -24.54 11.44 14.38
CA MET A 20 -24.71 11.34 15.83
C MET A 20 -23.40 11.73 16.49
N TYR A 21 -23.47 12.56 17.52
CA TYR A 21 -22.33 13.12 18.24
C TYR A 21 -22.33 12.66 19.70
N ASP A 22 -21.15 12.52 20.29
CA ASP A 22 -20.96 12.29 21.71
C ASP A 22 -20.91 13.60 22.54
N ASP A 23 -20.60 13.48 23.82
CA ASP A 23 -20.47 14.58 24.77
C ASP A 23 -19.26 15.51 24.50
N LYS A 24 -18.33 15.07 23.64
CA LYS A 24 -17.15 15.83 23.20
C LYS A 24 -17.31 16.43 21.81
N ASP A 25 -18.52 16.46 21.29
CA ASP A 25 -18.87 16.95 19.94
C ASP A 25 -18.15 16.18 18.80
N GLN A 26 -17.79 14.91 19.06
CA GLN A 26 -17.21 14.04 18.04
C GLN A 26 -18.29 13.23 17.34
N VAL A 27 -18.20 13.14 16.00
CA VAL A 27 -19.11 12.29 15.21
C VAL A 27 -18.80 10.82 15.53
N ILE A 28 -19.77 10.14 16.13
CA ILE A 28 -19.65 8.73 16.51
C ILE A 28 -20.34 7.77 15.56
N TYR A 29 -21.32 8.25 14.80
CA TYR A 29 -22.02 7.48 13.78
C TYR A 29 -22.56 8.38 12.67
N VAL A 30 -22.53 7.89 11.44
CA VAL A 30 -23.16 8.48 10.27
C VAL A 30 -24.09 7.43 9.65
N GLY A 31 -25.29 7.82 9.30
CA GLY A 31 -26.24 6.95 8.61
C GLY A 31 -27.14 7.73 7.67
N LYS A 32 -27.69 7.03 6.68
CA LYS A 32 -28.68 7.58 5.74
C LYS A 32 -30.08 7.04 5.99
N ALA A 33 -31.05 7.70 5.42
CA ALA A 33 -32.43 7.27 5.46
C ALA A 33 -33.19 7.70 4.20
N LYS A 34 -34.13 6.86 3.75
CA LYS A 34 -35.20 7.23 2.78
C LYS A 34 -36.22 8.19 3.40
N ASP A 35 -36.45 8.02 4.70
CA ASP A 35 -37.30 8.84 5.55
C ASP A 35 -36.57 9.02 6.88
N LEU A 36 -35.96 10.20 7.06
CA LEU A 36 -35.15 10.53 8.24
C LEU A 36 -35.95 10.32 9.54
N LYS A 37 -37.22 10.78 9.61
CA LYS A 37 -38.03 10.66 10.82
C LYS A 37 -38.33 9.21 11.19
N LYS A 38 -38.71 8.37 10.22
CA LYS A 38 -38.95 6.94 10.48
C LYS A 38 -37.70 6.23 10.93
N ARG A 39 -36.57 6.49 10.26
CA ARG A 39 -35.28 5.87 10.58
C ARG A 39 -34.80 6.27 11.96
N LEU A 40 -34.78 7.55 12.28
CA LEU A 40 -34.34 8.06 13.57
C LEU A 40 -35.25 7.60 14.72
N SER A 41 -36.59 7.55 14.49
CA SER A 41 -37.51 7.00 15.46
C SER A 41 -37.24 5.52 15.80
N SER A 42 -36.66 4.75 14.89
CA SER A 42 -36.34 3.34 15.12
C SER A 42 -35.26 3.12 16.18
N TYR A 43 -34.33 4.08 16.36
CA TYR A 43 -33.29 4.03 17.37
C TYR A 43 -33.78 4.25 18.80
N PHE A 44 -34.94 4.91 18.98
CA PHE A 44 -35.46 5.28 20.29
C PHE A 44 -36.67 4.42 20.74
N ARG A 45 -36.84 3.22 20.12
CA ARG A 45 -37.84 2.23 20.54
C ARG A 45 -37.40 1.51 21.81
N LYS A 46 -38.37 1.02 22.60
CA LYS A 46 -38.12 0.32 23.87
C LYS A 46 -37.29 -0.98 23.70
N ASN A 47 -37.45 -1.67 22.58
CA ASN A 47 -36.70 -2.90 22.27
C ASN A 47 -35.81 -2.63 21.07
N LEU A 48 -34.49 -2.41 21.29
CA LEU A 48 -33.49 -2.25 20.25
C LEU A 48 -33.05 -3.61 19.73
N SER A 49 -32.82 -3.71 18.42
CA SER A 49 -32.54 -4.98 17.74
C SER A 49 -31.10 -5.49 17.94
N SER A 50 -30.18 -4.66 18.44
CA SER A 50 -28.80 -5.09 18.64
C SER A 50 -28.09 -4.33 19.77
N LYS A 51 -27.15 -5.01 20.45
CA LYS A 51 -26.28 -4.41 21.48
C LYS A 51 -25.43 -3.26 20.94
N LYS A 52 -25.08 -3.28 19.64
CA LYS A 52 -24.40 -2.17 18.96
C LYS A 52 -25.26 -0.90 18.98
N THR A 53 -26.53 -1.05 18.64
CA THR A 53 -27.49 0.07 18.63
C THR A 53 -27.74 0.60 20.04
N GLU A 54 -27.83 -0.27 21.05
CA GLU A 54 -27.95 0.14 22.47
C GLU A 54 -26.74 0.98 22.91
N ALA A 55 -25.50 0.51 22.63
CA ALA A 55 -24.27 1.21 22.96
C ALA A 55 -24.16 2.55 22.20
N LEU A 56 -24.56 2.59 20.93
CA LEU A 56 -24.62 3.82 20.15
C LEU A 56 -25.59 4.83 20.78
N VAL A 57 -26.84 4.41 21.03
CA VAL A 57 -27.89 5.28 21.56
C VAL A 57 -27.52 5.85 22.93
N SER A 58 -26.89 5.04 23.80
CA SER A 58 -26.42 5.51 25.12
C SER A 58 -25.31 6.56 25.04
N SER A 59 -24.60 6.63 23.93
CA SER A 59 -23.50 7.57 23.71
C SER A 59 -23.91 8.86 22.99
N ILE A 60 -25.16 8.98 22.55
CA ILE A 60 -25.63 10.15 21.79
C ILE A 60 -25.82 11.35 22.71
N HIS A 61 -25.19 12.47 22.36
CA HIS A 61 -25.40 13.76 22.97
C HIS A 61 -26.29 14.67 22.12
N HIS A 62 -26.06 14.74 20.82
CA HIS A 62 -26.95 15.39 19.85
C HIS A 62 -26.90 14.72 18.46
N ILE A 63 -27.84 15.09 17.58
CA ILE A 63 -27.97 14.55 16.23
C ILE A 63 -28.20 15.71 15.26
N ASP A 64 -27.41 15.75 14.18
CA ASP A 64 -27.65 16.62 13.04
C ASP A 64 -28.23 15.84 11.87
N THR A 65 -29.11 16.50 11.09
CA THR A 65 -29.66 15.93 9.87
C THR A 65 -29.36 16.83 8.68
N THR A 66 -29.11 16.21 7.53
CA THR A 66 -28.92 16.89 6.24
C THR A 66 -29.87 16.26 5.25
N ILE A 67 -30.83 17.04 4.74
CA ILE A 67 -31.80 16.60 3.73
C ILE A 67 -31.11 16.54 2.37
N THR A 68 -31.43 15.54 1.56
CA THR A 68 -30.93 15.35 0.20
C THR A 68 -32.08 15.25 -0.79
N SER A 69 -31.82 15.49 -2.07
CA SER A 69 -32.83 15.45 -3.12
C SER A 69 -33.19 14.02 -3.55
N SER A 70 -32.35 13.02 -3.21
CA SER A 70 -32.57 11.62 -3.55
C SER A 70 -31.88 10.68 -2.57
N GLU A 71 -32.28 9.40 -2.57
CA GLU A 71 -31.59 8.33 -1.81
C GLU A 71 -30.17 8.08 -2.29
N THR A 72 -29.94 8.24 -3.58
CA THR A 72 -28.61 8.12 -4.21
C THR A 72 -27.67 9.20 -3.70
N GLU A 73 -28.14 10.43 -3.60
CA GLU A 73 -27.38 11.55 -3.01
C GLU A 73 -27.13 11.32 -1.51
N ALA A 74 -28.12 10.79 -0.78
CA ALA A 74 -27.94 10.43 0.64
C ALA A 74 -26.84 9.37 0.81
N LEU A 75 -26.82 8.34 -0.04
CA LEU A 75 -25.79 7.29 0.00
C LEU A 75 -24.38 7.85 -0.28
N LEU A 76 -24.24 8.72 -1.28
CA LEU A 76 -22.97 9.37 -1.59
C LEU A 76 -22.49 10.28 -0.45
N LEU A 77 -23.40 11.06 0.12
CA LEU A 77 -23.10 11.96 1.24
C LEU A 77 -22.73 11.19 2.51
N GLU A 78 -23.42 10.09 2.81
CA GLU A 78 -23.07 9.18 3.92
C GLU A 78 -21.63 8.68 3.79
N HIS A 79 -21.27 8.14 2.61
CA HIS A 79 -19.90 7.67 2.36
C HIS A 79 -18.86 8.78 2.51
N ASN A 80 -19.16 10.00 2.05
CA ASN A 80 -18.27 11.15 2.21
C ASN A 80 -18.07 11.53 3.68
N PHE A 81 -19.13 11.53 4.47
CA PHE A 81 -19.07 11.83 5.90
C PHE A 81 -18.35 10.71 6.69
N ILE A 82 -18.58 9.43 6.36
CA ILE A 82 -17.86 8.32 6.98
C ILE A 82 -16.34 8.45 6.70
N LYS A 83 -15.96 8.81 5.48
CA LYS A 83 -14.56 9.05 5.11
C LYS A 83 -13.96 10.24 5.87
N LEU A 84 -14.71 11.34 5.98
CA LEU A 84 -14.24 12.57 6.62
C LEU A 84 -14.08 12.40 8.13
N TYR A 85 -15.10 11.86 8.81
CA TYR A 85 -15.17 11.81 10.27
C TYR A 85 -14.64 10.49 10.87
N GLN A 86 -14.56 9.42 10.08
CA GLN A 86 -14.14 8.08 10.52
C GLN A 86 -14.82 7.62 11.83
N PRO A 87 -16.17 7.62 11.90
CA PRO A 87 -16.89 7.42 13.14
C PRO A 87 -16.70 6.02 13.70
N ARG A 88 -16.62 5.90 15.03
CA ARG A 88 -16.28 4.62 15.70
C ARG A 88 -17.33 3.50 15.56
N TYR A 89 -18.59 3.86 15.29
CA TYR A 89 -19.69 2.90 15.12
C TYR A 89 -20.00 2.58 13.65
N ASN A 90 -19.28 3.15 12.68
CA ASN A 90 -19.36 2.77 11.27
C ASN A 90 -18.30 1.74 10.89
N VAL A 91 -18.59 0.97 9.84
CA VAL A 91 -17.58 0.14 9.17
C VAL A 91 -16.61 1.05 8.43
N LEU A 92 -15.29 0.85 8.62
CA LEU A 92 -14.25 1.70 8.03
C LEU A 92 -13.27 0.87 7.21
N LEU A 93 -13.19 1.15 5.91
CA LEU A 93 -12.17 0.63 5.02
C LEU A 93 -10.99 1.61 4.93
N ARG A 94 -9.83 1.22 5.45
CA ARG A 94 -8.59 2.00 5.37
C ARG A 94 -7.74 1.55 4.19
N ASP A 95 -8.09 1.95 2.97
CA ASP A 95 -7.28 1.69 1.78
C ASP A 95 -7.27 2.90 0.85
N ASP A 96 -6.33 3.81 1.08
CA ASP A 96 -6.11 5.03 0.28
C ASP A 96 -5.16 4.81 -0.91
N LYS A 97 -4.72 3.58 -1.16
CA LYS A 97 -3.71 3.31 -2.20
C LYS A 97 -4.37 3.12 -3.56
N SER A 98 -3.90 3.88 -4.56
CA SER A 98 -4.27 3.64 -5.96
C SER A 98 -3.74 2.28 -6.44
N TYR A 99 -4.48 1.63 -7.34
CA TYR A 99 -4.08 0.36 -7.94
C TYR A 99 -3.10 0.58 -9.07
N PRO A 100 -2.13 -0.33 -9.26
CA PRO A 100 -1.25 -0.28 -10.41
C PRO A 100 -1.92 -0.88 -11.66
N PHE A 101 -1.49 -0.36 -12.81
CA PHE A 101 -1.87 -0.80 -14.16
C PHE A 101 -0.63 -1.15 -14.97
N ILE A 102 -0.80 -1.93 -16.01
CA ILE A 102 0.13 -1.99 -17.12
C ILE A 102 -0.35 -0.98 -18.15
N LEU A 103 0.56 -0.11 -18.60
CA LEU A 103 0.31 0.90 -19.63
C LEU A 103 1.08 0.54 -20.88
N LEU A 104 0.35 0.45 -22.00
CA LEU A 104 0.91 0.45 -23.35
C LEU A 104 0.73 1.86 -23.91
N THR A 105 1.83 2.60 -24.11
CA THR A 105 1.78 4.01 -24.53
C THR A 105 1.40 4.14 -26.01
N LYS A 106 0.85 5.31 -26.38
CA LYS A 106 0.51 5.64 -27.78
C LYS A 106 1.59 6.54 -28.38
N GLU A 107 2.66 5.91 -28.85
CA GLU A 107 3.83 6.57 -29.46
C GLU A 107 4.22 5.83 -30.75
N ARG A 108 5.15 6.37 -31.56
CA ARG A 108 5.66 5.69 -32.76
C ARG A 108 6.13 4.26 -32.45
N HIS A 109 6.95 4.11 -31.41
CA HIS A 109 7.32 2.83 -30.85
C HIS A 109 6.75 2.74 -29.43
N PRO A 110 5.54 2.19 -29.25
CA PRO A 110 4.91 2.07 -27.94
C PRO A 110 5.80 1.37 -26.91
N ARG A 111 5.74 1.80 -25.66
CA ARG A 111 6.39 1.10 -24.54
C ARG A 111 5.37 0.45 -23.64
N ILE A 112 5.79 -0.66 -23.03
CA ILE A 112 5.00 -1.31 -21.99
C ILE A 112 5.63 -1.01 -20.63
N THR A 113 4.82 -0.50 -19.68
CA THR A 113 5.34 -0.06 -18.38
C THR A 113 4.32 -0.20 -17.27
N SER A 114 4.77 -0.18 -16.02
CA SER A 114 3.87 -0.06 -14.87
C SER A 114 3.41 1.38 -14.70
N TYR A 115 2.14 1.55 -14.36
CA TYR A 115 1.57 2.86 -14.10
C TYR A 115 0.74 2.85 -12.82
N ARG A 116 0.76 3.94 -12.07
CA ARG A 116 -0.03 4.13 -10.86
C ARG A 116 -0.52 5.57 -10.77
N GLY A 117 -1.78 5.74 -10.41
CA GLY A 117 -2.41 7.06 -10.28
C GLY A 117 -3.48 7.31 -11.35
N THR A 118 -3.82 8.59 -11.55
CA THR A 118 -4.79 9.01 -12.58
C THR A 118 -4.27 8.75 -13.98
N LYS A 119 -5.13 8.23 -14.86
CA LYS A 119 -4.80 7.91 -16.27
C LYS A 119 -4.53 9.19 -17.09
N LYS A 120 -3.36 9.81 -16.89
CA LYS A 120 -2.95 11.06 -17.55
C LYS A 120 -2.14 10.86 -18.84
N ILE A 121 -1.54 9.68 -19.02
CA ILE A 121 -0.69 9.38 -20.18
C ILE A 121 -1.57 8.76 -21.26
N SER A 122 -1.43 9.22 -22.51
CA SER A 122 -2.15 8.64 -23.64
C SER A 122 -1.66 7.20 -23.89
N GLY A 123 -2.60 6.25 -23.93
CA GLY A 123 -2.31 4.83 -24.11
C GLY A 123 -3.43 3.93 -23.60
N GLU A 124 -3.19 2.64 -23.68
CA GLU A 124 -4.10 1.61 -23.20
C GLU A 124 -3.67 1.14 -21.81
N TYR A 125 -4.64 1.06 -20.89
CA TYR A 125 -4.42 0.67 -19.49
C TYR A 125 -5.04 -0.68 -19.21
N PHE A 126 -4.21 -1.65 -18.84
CA PHE A 126 -4.63 -3.01 -18.48
C PHE A 126 -4.59 -3.19 -16.97
N GLY A 127 -5.65 -3.69 -16.38
CA GLY A 127 -5.83 -3.83 -14.94
C GLY A 127 -7.20 -3.34 -14.47
N PRO A 128 -7.38 -2.99 -13.18
CA PRO A 128 -6.35 -2.82 -12.14
C PRO A 128 -5.76 -4.13 -11.62
N TYR A 129 -4.48 -4.11 -11.28
CA TYR A 129 -3.81 -5.23 -10.62
C TYR A 129 -3.90 -5.09 -9.10
N PRO A 130 -3.96 -6.19 -8.33
CA PRO A 130 -4.13 -6.13 -6.87
C PRO A 130 -2.93 -5.49 -6.15
N HIS A 131 -1.72 -5.67 -6.66
CA HIS A 131 -0.48 -5.13 -6.09
C HIS A 131 0.64 -4.98 -7.13
N ALA A 132 1.66 -4.20 -6.79
CA ALA A 132 2.80 -3.94 -7.69
C ALA A 132 3.64 -5.20 -8.02
N GLY A 133 3.58 -6.23 -7.18
CA GLY A 133 4.21 -7.53 -7.45
C GLY A 133 3.61 -8.19 -8.68
N ALA A 134 2.27 -8.29 -8.74
CA ALA A 134 1.56 -8.88 -9.86
C ALA A 134 1.88 -8.16 -11.20
N VAL A 135 1.97 -6.81 -11.17
CA VAL A 135 2.38 -6.05 -12.36
C VAL A 135 3.80 -6.38 -12.79
N ARG A 136 4.74 -6.47 -11.84
CA ARG A 136 6.16 -6.79 -12.15
C ARG A 136 6.31 -8.19 -12.73
N GLU A 137 5.59 -9.17 -12.18
CA GLU A 137 5.57 -10.54 -12.69
C GLU A 137 5.02 -10.59 -14.10
N THR A 138 3.87 -9.93 -14.35
CA THR A 138 3.29 -9.84 -15.69
C THR A 138 4.22 -9.14 -16.67
N LEU A 139 4.82 -7.99 -16.29
CA LEU A 139 5.78 -7.29 -17.16
C LEU A 139 7.03 -8.13 -17.46
N SER A 140 7.55 -8.87 -16.46
CA SER A 140 8.68 -9.77 -16.66
C SER A 140 8.35 -10.91 -17.63
N LEU A 141 7.11 -11.42 -17.56
CA LEU A 141 6.61 -12.41 -18.49
C LEU A 141 6.46 -11.83 -19.89
N MET A 142 5.81 -10.66 -20.02
CA MET A 142 5.61 -9.96 -21.28
C MET A 142 6.93 -9.70 -22.02
N GLN A 143 7.99 -9.33 -21.30
CA GLN A 143 9.33 -9.12 -21.88
C GLN A 143 9.97 -10.40 -22.43
N LYS A 144 9.63 -11.56 -21.88
CA LYS A 144 10.14 -12.84 -22.37
C LYS A 144 9.39 -13.31 -23.62
N LEU A 145 8.09 -12.98 -23.71
CA LEU A 145 7.22 -13.40 -24.80
C LEU A 145 7.29 -12.44 -25.99
N PHE A 146 7.35 -11.14 -25.72
CA PHE A 146 7.25 -10.08 -26.73
C PHE A 146 8.35 -9.05 -26.48
N PRO A 147 9.32 -8.85 -27.41
CA PRO A 147 10.46 -7.95 -27.21
C PRO A 147 10.08 -6.46 -27.37
N VAL A 148 9.08 -6.00 -26.62
CA VAL A 148 8.62 -4.61 -26.59
C VAL A 148 9.41 -3.79 -25.56
N ARG A 149 9.81 -2.57 -25.94
CA ARG A 149 10.60 -1.69 -25.06
C ARG A 149 9.88 -1.32 -23.78
N GLN A 150 10.67 -1.12 -22.70
CA GLN A 150 10.19 -0.62 -21.41
C GLN A 150 10.85 0.70 -21.00
N CYS A 151 11.90 1.11 -21.71
CA CYS A 151 12.66 2.31 -21.39
C CYS A 151 11.84 3.60 -21.60
N GLU A 152 12.15 4.63 -20.82
CA GLU A 152 11.55 5.95 -20.97
C GLU A 152 12.03 6.63 -22.25
N ASN A 153 11.24 7.58 -22.74
CA ASN A 153 11.54 8.32 -23.98
C ASN A 153 12.85 9.09 -23.90
N SER A 154 13.22 9.56 -22.71
CA SER A 154 14.51 10.20 -22.48
C SER A 154 15.70 9.28 -22.77
N VAL A 155 15.56 7.99 -22.46
CA VAL A 155 16.59 6.98 -22.76
C VAL A 155 16.49 6.51 -24.20
N TYR A 156 15.28 6.31 -24.69
CA TYR A 156 15.00 5.87 -26.07
C TYR A 156 15.58 6.83 -27.11
N ASN A 157 15.33 8.14 -26.97
CA ASN A 157 15.72 9.16 -27.94
C ASN A 157 17.23 9.47 -27.99
N ASN A 158 17.99 9.00 -27.00
CA ASN A 158 19.42 9.33 -26.87
C ASN A 158 20.34 8.10 -26.96
N ARG A 159 19.84 7.02 -27.58
CA ARG A 159 20.63 5.80 -27.79
C ARG A 159 21.31 5.78 -29.15
N SER A 160 22.62 5.52 -29.16
CA SER A 160 23.42 5.30 -30.36
C SER A 160 23.72 3.81 -30.62
N ARG A 161 23.52 2.95 -29.61
CA ARG A 161 23.76 1.48 -29.68
C ARG A 161 22.73 0.71 -28.87
N PRO A 162 22.44 -0.57 -29.24
CA PRO A 162 21.55 -1.44 -28.49
C PRO A 162 21.98 -1.61 -27.03
N CYS A 163 21.00 -1.65 -26.13
CA CYS A 163 21.25 -1.85 -24.72
C CYS A 163 21.22 -3.33 -24.33
N LEU A 164 21.52 -3.62 -23.05
CA LEU A 164 21.49 -4.99 -22.52
C LEU A 164 20.15 -5.69 -22.76
N GLN A 165 19.01 -4.97 -22.78
CA GLN A 165 17.70 -5.58 -23.02
C GLN A 165 17.61 -6.21 -24.43
N TYR A 166 18.24 -5.63 -25.42
CA TYR A 166 18.37 -6.22 -26.74
C TYR A 166 19.26 -7.47 -26.70
N GLN A 167 20.42 -7.39 -26.05
CA GLN A 167 21.36 -8.51 -25.98
C GLN A 167 20.76 -9.77 -25.32
N ILE A 168 19.85 -9.58 -24.35
CA ILE A 168 19.13 -10.69 -23.68
C ILE A 168 17.76 -11.00 -24.28
N GLY A 169 17.47 -10.52 -25.51
CA GLY A 169 16.26 -10.85 -26.27
C GLY A 169 14.94 -10.25 -25.71
N ARG A 170 15.02 -9.23 -24.84
CA ARG A 170 13.83 -8.61 -24.20
C ARG A 170 13.34 -7.33 -24.86
N CYS A 171 14.03 -6.87 -25.89
CA CYS A 171 13.68 -5.69 -26.68
C CYS A 171 14.30 -5.82 -28.06
N SER A 172 13.58 -5.44 -29.10
CA SER A 172 14.08 -5.47 -30.50
C SER A 172 14.92 -4.24 -30.88
N ALA A 173 15.28 -3.36 -29.93
CA ALA A 173 16.08 -2.15 -30.10
C ALA A 173 15.53 -1.13 -31.12
N PRO A 174 14.24 -0.74 -31.07
CA PRO A 174 13.66 0.24 -32.02
C PRO A 174 14.24 1.66 -31.84
N CYS A 175 15.09 1.87 -30.84
CA CYS A 175 15.80 3.13 -30.58
C CYS A 175 17.06 3.31 -31.46
N VAL A 176 17.52 2.25 -32.14
CA VAL A 176 18.72 2.30 -32.99
C VAL A 176 18.33 1.89 -34.40
N PRO A 177 18.58 2.73 -35.43
CA PRO A 177 18.24 2.40 -36.81
C PRO A 177 18.89 1.12 -37.31
N GLY A 178 18.16 0.34 -38.10
CA GLY A 178 18.66 -0.87 -38.77
C GLY A 178 18.55 -2.18 -37.96
N TYR A 179 18.02 -2.14 -36.72
CA TYR A 179 17.85 -3.35 -35.90
C TYR A 179 16.45 -3.97 -36.01
N VAL A 180 15.42 -3.16 -36.23
CA VAL A 180 14.04 -3.60 -36.40
C VAL A 180 13.30 -2.56 -37.23
N THR A 181 12.39 -3.00 -38.09
CA THR A 181 11.48 -2.12 -38.83
C THR A 181 10.30 -1.67 -37.96
N ASP A 182 9.66 -0.55 -38.34
CA ASP A 182 8.45 -0.08 -37.64
C ASP A 182 7.32 -1.15 -37.69
N GLU A 183 7.20 -1.86 -38.80
CA GLU A 183 6.22 -2.91 -38.99
C GLU A 183 6.44 -4.10 -38.09
N GLU A 184 7.68 -4.60 -38.01
CA GLU A 184 8.06 -5.73 -37.16
C GLU A 184 7.87 -5.36 -35.68
N TYR A 185 8.26 -4.15 -35.28
CA TYR A 185 8.06 -3.67 -33.93
C TYR A 185 6.57 -3.57 -33.55
N ASN A 186 5.76 -2.98 -34.42
CA ASN A 186 4.32 -2.84 -34.21
C ASN A 186 3.60 -4.19 -34.17
N GLN A 187 4.08 -5.20 -34.88
CA GLN A 187 3.57 -6.57 -34.79
C GLN A 187 3.79 -7.13 -33.37
N GLN A 188 4.97 -6.97 -32.80
CA GLN A 188 5.24 -7.41 -31.40
C GLN A 188 4.38 -6.65 -30.39
N VAL A 189 4.15 -5.36 -30.63
CA VAL A 189 3.24 -4.55 -29.81
C VAL A 189 1.81 -5.07 -29.89
N GLU A 190 1.34 -5.43 -31.08
CA GLU A 190 -0.02 -5.97 -31.27
C GLU A 190 -0.19 -7.33 -30.60
N LEU A 191 0.78 -8.24 -30.73
CA LEU A 191 0.76 -9.52 -30.02
C LEU A 191 0.75 -9.32 -28.48
N ALA A 192 1.55 -8.37 -27.97
CA ALA A 192 1.54 -8.01 -26.56
C ALA A 192 0.18 -7.46 -26.11
N ARG A 193 -0.46 -6.62 -26.95
CA ARG A 193 -1.81 -6.10 -26.73
C ARG A 193 -2.85 -7.21 -26.66
N LEU A 194 -2.88 -8.10 -27.69
CA LEU A 194 -3.80 -9.22 -27.74
C LEU A 194 -3.67 -10.14 -26.53
N PHE A 195 -2.44 -10.42 -26.12
CA PHE A 195 -2.17 -11.23 -24.94
C PHE A 195 -2.70 -10.56 -23.66
N LEU A 196 -2.47 -9.25 -23.48
CA LEU A 196 -3.01 -8.49 -22.35
C LEU A 196 -4.54 -8.37 -22.38
N GLN A 197 -5.14 -8.45 -23.58
CA GLN A 197 -6.59 -8.50 -23.78
C GLN A 197 -7.20 -9.89 -23.59
N GLY A 198 -6.42 -10.90 -23.20
CA GLY A 198 -6.92 -12.27 -23.02
C GLY A 198 -7.22 -13.02 -24.33
N LYS A 199 -6.84 -12.47 -25.49
CA LYS A 199 -7.04 -13.08 -26.81
C LYS A 199 -5.91 -14.05 -27.16
N ASP A 200 -5.67 -14.99 -26.27
CA ASP A 200 -4.51 -15.88 -26.31
C ASP A 200 -4.53 -16.78 -27.56
N GLN A 201 -5.72 -17.21 -28.01
CA GLN A 201 -5.87 -18.02 -29.22
C GLN A 201 -5.44 -17.25 -30.47
N GLN A 202 -5.81 -15.97 -30.59
CA GLN A 202 -5.39 -15.14 -31.73
C GLN A 202 -3.86 -14.94 -31.75
N VAL A 203 -3.21 -14.85 -30.60
CA VAL A 203 -1.75 -14.81 -30.50
C VAL A 203 -1.14 -16.11 -30.99
N LEU A 204 -1.68 -17.27 -30.58
CA LEU A 204 -1.20 -18.58 -30.99
C LEU A 204 -1.39 -18.80 -32.50
N ASP A 205 -2.57 -18.48 -33.03
CA ASP A 205 -2.88 -18.65 -34.47
C ASP A 205 -1.94 -17.80 -35.33
N TYR A 206 -1.66 -16.56 -34.92
CA TYR A 206 -0.69 -15.70 -35.58
C TYR A 206 0.73 -16.29 -35.57
N LEU A 207 1.21 -16.74 -34.44
CA LEU A 207 2.56 -17.31 -34.28
C LEU A 207 2.72 -18.62 -35.05
N ILE A 208 1.68 -19.46 -35.05
CA ILE A 208 1.64 -20.70 -35.86
C ILE A 208 1.74 -20.36 -37.34
N GLY A 209 0.94 -19.40 -37.82
CA GLY A 209 1.01 -18.97 -39.22
C GLY A 209 2.39 -18.46 -39.63
N LYS A 210 3.06 -17.69 -38.75
CA LYS A 210 4.42 -17.21 -38.99
C LYS A 210 5.46 -18.34 -38.97
N MET A 211 5.33 -19.30 -38.06
CA MET A 211 6.18 -20.49 -38.01
C MET A 211 6.09 -21.30 -39.29
N GLU A 212 4.86 -21.55 -39.78
CA GLU A 212 4.63 -22.27 -41.02
C GLU A 212 5.15 -21.52 -42.25
N GLN A 213 5.01 -20.19 -42.29
CA GLN A 213 5.57 -19.36 -43.35
C GLN A 213 7.09 -19.45 -43.38
N ALA A 214 7.76 -19.23 -42.24
CA ALA A 214 9.21 -19.33 -42.12
C ALA A 214 9.73 -20.72 -42.54
N SER A 215 8.98 -21.78 -42.21
CA SER A 215 9.29 -23.15 -42.64
C SER A 215 9.18 -23.32 -44.15
N ARG A 216 8.15 -22.74 -44.80
CA ARG A 216 7.99 -22.76 -46.26
C ARG A 216 9.10 -21.99 -46.98
N ASP A 217 9.56 -20.89 -46.36
CA ASP A 217 10.64 -20.04 -46.86
C ASP A 217 12.03 -20.59 -46.55
N LEU A 218 12.11 -21.80 -45.96
CA LEU A 218 13.33 -22.48 -45.51
C LEU A 218 14.14 -21.70 -44.46
N ASP A 219 13.51 -20.73 -43.77
CA ASP A 219 14.07 -20.04 -42.60
C ASP A 219 13.84 -20.90 -41.34
N PHE A 220 14.68 -21.89 -41.14
CA PHE A 220 14.56 -22.84 -40.03
C PHE A 220 14.86 -22.18 -38.68
N GLU A 221 15.72 -21.14 -38.63
CA GLU A 221 16.02 -20.40 -37.39
C GLU A 221 14.82 -19.55 -36.97
N GLY A 222 14.18 -18.86 -37.92
CA GLY A 222 12.94 -18.12 -37.68
C GLY A 222 11.80 -19.05 -37.23
N ALA A 223 11.63 -20.19 -37.92
CA ALA A 223 10.62 -21.18 -37.55
C ALA A 223 10.85 -21.74 -36.13
N ALA A 224 12.11 -22.03 -35.74
CA ALA A 224 12.44 -22.47 -34.40
C ALA A 224 12.14 -21.39 -33.35
N SER A 225 12.45 -20.12 -33.62
CA SER A 225 12.13 -18.99 -32.76
C SER A 225 10.62 -18.86 -32.50
N TYR A 226 9.79 -18.94 -33.53
CA TYR A 226 8.32 -18.93 -33.40
C TYR A 226 7.80 -20.14 -32.62
N ARG A 227 8.35 -21.36 -32.86
CA ARG A 227 8.01 -22.56 -32.07
C ARG A 227 8.26 -22.37 -30.61
N ASP A 228 9.42 -21.84 -30.23
CA ASP A 228 9.81 -21.62 -28.83
C ASP A 228 8.91 -20.56 -28.18
N GLN A 229 8.54 -19.51 -28.93
CA GLN A 229 7.58 -18.51 -28.48
C GLN A 229 6.17 -19.11 -28.28
N ILE A 230 5.69 -19.96 -29.18
CA ILE A 230 4.42 -20.70 -29.05
C ILE A 230 4.46 -21.57 -27.77
N GLN A 231 5.53 -22.32 -27.55
CA GLN A 231 5.67 -23.14 -26.34
C GLN A 231 5.64 -22.27 -25.06
N ALA A 232 6.32 -21.14 -25.06
CA ALA A 232 6.32 -20.22 -23.94
C ALA A 232 4.92 -19.63 -23.67
N VAL A 233 4.18 -19.24 -24.70
CA VAL A 233 2.79 -18.74 -24.58
C VAL A 233 1.87 -19.86 -24.04
N ARG A 234 1.94 -21.08 -24.57
CA ARG A 234 1.14 -22.24 -24.12
C ARG A 234 1.43 -22.56 -22.65
N ALA A 235 2.68 -22.59 -22.22
CA ALA A 235 3.06 -22.85 -20.84
C ALA A 235 2.50 -21.81 -19.86
N VAL A 236 2.29 -20.58 -20.32
CA VAL A 236 1.64 -19.53 -19.51
C VAL A 236 0.13 -19.74 -19.44
N ILE A 237 -0.50 -20.06 -20.56
CA ILE A 237 -1.95 -20.34 -20.63
C ILE A 237 -2.29 -21.54 -19.73
N GLU A 238 -1.49 -22.62 -19.76
CA GLU A 238 -1.69 -23.79 -18.91
C GLU A 238 -1.55 -23.50 -17.42
N LYS A 239 -0.62 -22.62 -17.04
CA LYS A 239 -0.45 -22.19 -15.63
C LYS A 239 -1.54 -21.26 -15.15
N GLN A 240 -2.20 -20.54 -16.03
CA GLN A 240 -3.37 -19.74 -15.69
C GLN A 240 -4.59 -20.68 -15.67
N PHE A 241 -4.77 -21.37 -14.55
CA PHE A 241 -5.96 -22.18 -14.29
C PHE A 241 -7.19 -21.33 -14.58
N VAL A 242 -7.91 -21.66 -15.68
CA VAL A 242 -9.17 -21.02 -16.09
C VAL A 242 -9.01 -19.62 -16.70
N SER A 243 -8.42 -19.52 -17.88
CA SER A 243 -8.77 -18.43 -18.80
C SER A 243 -10.03 -18.86 -19.58
N ASN A 244 -11.15 -18.22 -19.30
CA ASN A 244 -12.36 -18.44 -20.08
C ASN A 244 -12.66 -17.15 -20.86
N GLU A 245 -12.47 -17.16 -22.18
CA GLU A 245 -12.71 -16.01 -23.08
C GLU A 245 -14.15 -15.45 -23.01
N ARG A 246 -15.07 -16.19 -22.36
CA ARG A 246 -16.47 -15.80 -22.15
C ARG A 246 -16.70 -15.02 -20.86
N LEU A 247 -15.68 -14.81 -20.03
CA LEU A 247 -15.85 -14.06 -18.78
C LEU A 247 -15.58 -12.58 -19.01
N ASP A 248 -16.59 -11.76 -18.74
CA ASP A 248 -16.48 -10.30 -18.71
C ASP A 248 -15.61 -9.81 -17.54
N ASP A 249 -15.27 -8.53 -17.59
CA ASP A 249 -14.62 -7.85 -16.47
C ASP A 249 -15.48 -7.95 -15.21
N MET A 250 -14.95 -8.58 -14.17
CA MET A 250 -15.65 -8.74 -12.89
C MET A 250 -14.71 -8.69 -11.69
N ASP A 251 -15.26 -8.30 -10.56
CA ASP A 251 -14.63 -8.45 -9.25
C ASP A 251 -15.48 -9.41 -8.39
N ILE A 252 -14.81 -10.36 -7.74
CA ILE A 252 -15.47 -11.33 -6.87
C ILE A 252 -15.04 -11.04 -5.45
N MET A 253 -16.01 -10.79 -4.57
CA MET A 253 -15.78 -10.43 -3.18
C MET A 253 -16.40 -11.48 -2.26
N SER A 254 -15.65 -11.91 -1.28
CA SER A 254 -16.13 -12.81 -0.24
C SER A 254 -15.73 -12.32 1.13
N ILE A 255 -16.63 -12.44 2.09
CA ILE A 255 -16.44 -11.97 3.46
C ILE A 255 -16.35 -13.15 4.42
N ALA A 256 -15.31 -13.15 5.24
CA ALA A 256 -15.23 -13.99 6.43
C ALA A 256 -15.23 -13.09 7.67
N TYR A 257 -16.06 -13.44 8.68
CA TYR A 257 -16.18 -12.69 9.93
C TYR A 257 -16.12 -13.63 11.12
N GLN A 258 -15.25 -13.34 12.08
CA GLN A 258 -15.11 -14.12 13.30
C GLN A 258 -14.46 -13.28 14.41
N HIS A 259 -14.97 -13.42 15.64
CA HIS A 259 -14.42 -12.75 16.83
C HIS A 259 -14.20 -11.23 16.68
N GLY A 260 -15.13 -10.53 16.01
CA GLY A 260 -15.03 -9.08 15.80
C GLY A 260 -14.08 -8.65 14.69
N LEU A 261 -13.40 -9.58 14.01
CA LEU A 261 -12.55 -9.32 12.86
C LEU A 261 -13.23 -9.75 11.56
N ALA A 262 -13.12 -8.92 10.54
CA ALA A 262 -13.58 -9.23 9.19
C ALA A 262 -12.41 -9.27 8.21
N CYS A 263 -12.48 -10.20 7.27
CA CYS A 263 -11.63 -10.22 6.09
C CYS A 263 -12.52 -10.20 4.85
N VAL A 264 -12.30 -9.22 3.97
CA VAL A 264 -12.92 -9.19 2.65
C VAL A 264 -11.86 -9.53 1.61
N GLN A 265 -12.06 -10.65 0.94
CA GLN A 265 -11.20 -11.11 -0.15
C GLN A 265 -11.78 -10.59 -1.47
N VAL A 266 -10.98 -9.82 -2.21
CA VAL A 266 -11.34 -9.34 -3.55
C VAL A 266 -10.46 -10.01 -4.58
N MET A 267 -11.08 -10.66 -5.56
CA MET A 267 -10.42 -11.27 -6.71
C MET A 267 -10.75 -10.44 -7.96
N PHE A 268 -9.73 -10.07 -8.71
CA PHE A 268 -9.83 -9.23 -9.90
C PHE A 268 -9.76 -10.09 -11.15
N ILE A 269 -10.82 -10.07 -11.96
CA ILE A 269 -10.89 -10.75 -13.25
C ILE A 269 -11.09 -9.69 -14.31
N ARG A 270 -10.19 -9.65 -15.30
CA ARG A 270 -10.25 -8.74 -16.44
C ARG A 270 -9.98 -9.52 -17.71
N GLN A 271 -10.88 -9.34 -18.68
CA GLN A 271 -10.77 -9.99 -19.99
C GLN A 271 -10.56 -11.51 -19.88
N GLY A 272 -11.33 -12.15 -19.02
CA GLY A 272 -11.26 -13.58 -18.77
C GLY A 272 -10.07 -14.07 -17.95
N LYS A 273 -9.13 -13.19 -17.57
CA LYS A 273 -7.92 -13.54 -16.79
C LYS A 273 -8.02 -13.10 -15.35
N VAL A 274 -7.62 -13.98 -14.43
CA VAL A 274 -7.44 -13.62 -13.02
C VAL A 274 -6.16 -12.80 -12.86
N LEU A 275 -6.29 -11.50 -12.59
CA LEU A 275 -5.15 -10.62 -12.37
C LEU A 275 -4.55 -10.77 -10.95
N GLY A 276 -5.24 -11.49 -10.08
CA GLY A 276 -4.84 -11.78 -8.72
C GLY A 276 -5.93 -11.48 -7.70
N ASN A 277 -5.56 -11.55 -6.44
CA ASN A 277 -6.48 -11.32 -5.32
C ASN A 277 -5.84 -10.43 -4.24
N ARG A 278 -6.68 -9.87 -3.37
CA ARG A 278 -6.23 -9.06 -2.24
C ARG A 278 -7.19 -9.19 -1.06
N SER A 279 -6.62 -9.35 0.13
CA SER A 279 -7.36 -9.36 1.39
C SER A 279 -7.40 -7.97 2.02
N TYR A 280 -8.56 -7.58 2.52
CA TYR A 280 -8.82 -6.35 3.25
C TYR A 280 -9.34 -6.69 4.63
N PHE A 281 -8.93 -5.92 5.62
CA PHE A 281 -9.35 -6.06 7.01
C PHE A 281 -9.99 -4.76 7.48
N PRO A 282 -11.27 -4.51 7.14
CA PRO A 282 -11.98 -3.32 7.58
C PRO A 282 -12.15 -3.34 9.11
N LYS A 283 -12.15 -2.15 9.73
CA LYS A 283 -12.60 -2.04 11.11
C LYS A 283 -14.11 -2.20 11.14
N VAL A 284 -14.58 -3.19 11.89
CA VAL A 284 -16.00 -3.54 11.96
C VAL A 284 -16.45 -3.41 13.41
N PRO A 285 -17.47 -2.60 13.70
CA PRO A 285 -18.07 -2.55 15.02
C PRO A 285 -18.62 -3.92 15.44
N ALA A 286 -18.60 -4.21 16.74
CA ALA A 286 -19.14 -5.46 17.26
C ALA A 286 -20.61 -5.65 16.85
N ASN A 287 -20.99 -6.89 16.50
CA ASN A 287 -22.36 -7.26 16.08
C ASN A 287 -22.87 -6.52 14.82
N THR A 288 -21.97 -6.16 13.88
CA THR A 288 -22.38 -5.67 12.56
C THR A 288 -22.91 -6.84 11.73
N ASP A 289 -24.02 -6.64 11.04
CA ASP A 289 -24.58 -7.64 10.11
C ASP A 289 -23.71 -7.77 8.85
N LEU A 290 -23.65 -9.00 8.30
CA LEU A 290 -22.85 -9.27 7.10
C LEU A 290 -23.40 -8.57 5.85
N SER A 291 -24.69 -8.35 5.79
CA SER A 291 -25.37 -7.61 4.72
C SER A 291 -24.96 -6.13 4.75
N GLU A 292 -25.03 -5.48 5.93
CA GLU A 292 -24.53 -4.12 6.17
C GLU A 292 -23.03 -4.01 5.83
N LEU A 293 -22.23 -4.99 6.28
CA LEU A 293 -20.78 -5.01 6.02
C LEU A 293 -20.48 -5.11 4.53
N THR A 294 -21.21 -5.96 3.79
CA THR A 294 -21.01 -6.16 2.36
C THR A 294 -21.37 -4.90 1.58
N ALA A 295 -22.53 -4.31 1.84
CA ALA A 295 -22.98 -3.09 1.18
C ALA A 295 -22.03 -1.92 1.44
N THR A 296 -21.65 -1.71 2.70
CA THR A 296 -20.70 -0.66 3.10
C THR A 296 -19.33 -0.86 2.47
N PHE A 297 -18.82 -2.11 2.44
CA PHE A 297 -17.53 -2.40 1.83
C PHE A 297 -17.55 -2.10 0.32
N VAL A 298 -18.55 -2.60 -0.42
CA VAL A 298 -18.66 -2.37 -1.87
C VAL A 298 -18.75 -0.86 -2.15
N GLY A 299 -19.57 -0.12 -1.39
CA GLY A 299 -19.69 1.34 -1.51
C GLY A 299 -18.37 2.05 -1.25
N GLN A 300 -17.71 1.81 -0.11
CA GLN A 300 -16.43 2.44 0.21
C GLN A 300 -15.33 2.03 -0.78
N PHE A 301 -15.35 0.79 -1.25
CA PHE A 301 -14.35 0.28 -2.18
C PHE A 301 -14.36 1.01 -3.52
N TYR A 302 -15.52 1.27 -4.11
CA TYR A 302 -15.63 1.90 -5.42
C TYR A 302 -15.87 3.42 -5.36
N LEU A 303 -16.67 3.91 -4.41
CA LEU A 303 -17.07 5.32 -4.36
C LEU A 303 -16.06 6.22 -3.63
N GLN A 304 -15.35 5.69 -2.62
CA GLN A 304 -14.35 6.45 -1.87
C GLN A 304 -12.92 6.31 -2.42
N GLY A 305 -12.68 5.36 -3.31
CA GLY A 305 -11.35 5.08 -3.86
C GLY A 305 -10.79 6.25 -4.64
N HIS A 306 -9.61 6.76 -4.25
CA HIS A 306 -8.89 7.74 -5.04
C HIS A 306 -8.58 7.21 -6.44
N GLN A 307 -8.98 7.96 -7.45
CA GLN A 307 -8.49 8.02 -8.82
C GLN A 307 -7.79 6.74 -9.34
N GLY A 308 -8.51 5.89 -10.08
CA GLY A 308 -7.92 4.77 -10.80
C GLY A 308 -8.56 3.41 -10.53
N ARG A 309 -9.55 3.28 -9.63
CA ARG A 309 -10.33 2.05 -9.55
C ARG A 309 -11.29 1.99 -10.73
N SER A 310 -11.07 1.02 -11.60
CA SER A 310 -12.02 0.73 -12.68
C SER A 310 -13.16 -0.10 -12.09
N ILE A 311 -14.37 0.41 -12.16
CA ILE A 311 -15.57 -0.35 -11.79
C ILE A 311 -15.80 -1.40 -12.87
N PRO A 312 -15.89 -2.71 -12.56
CA PRO A 312 -16.13 -3.75 -13.56
C PRO A 312 -17.61 -3.78 -14.01
N ASN A 313 -17.93 -4.54 -15.05
CA ASN A 313 -19.32 -4.73 -15.50
C ASN A 313 -20.14 -5.54 -14.50
N SER A 314 -19.48 -6.43 -13.74
CA SER A 314 -20.11 -7.33 -12.79
C SER A 314 -19.33 -7.36 -11.48
N ILE A 315 -20.03 -7.30 -10.37
CA ILE A 315 -19.51 -7.48 -9.01
C ILE A 315 -20.24 -8.69 -8.43
N ILE A 316 -19.52 -9.71 -8.01
CA ILE A 316 -20.09 -10.90 -7.41
C ILE A 316 -19.75 -10.91 -5.93
N VAL A 317 -20.75 -11.10 -5.10
CA VAL A 317 -20.59 -11.16 -3.63
C VAL A 317 -21.21 -12.46 -3.10
N ASP A 318 -20.80 -12.88 -1.91
CA ASP A 318 -21.28 -14.11 -1.28
C ASP A 318 -22.38 -13.89 -0.23
N HIS A 319 -22.75 -12.65 0.01
CA HIS A 319 -23.81 -12.28 0.95
C HIS A 319 -24.83 -11.36 0.27
N LYS A 320 -26.05 -11.35 0.78
CA LYS A 320 -27.06 -10.38 0.34
C LYS A 320 -26.60 -8.96 0.69
N LEU A 321 -26.99 -8.00 -0.13
CA LEU A 321 -26.75 -6.59 0.13
C LEU A 321 -28.06 -5.89 0.46
N ASP A 322 -28.05 -5.13 1.54
CA ASP A 322 -29.06 -4.13 1.74
C ASP A 322 -28.88 -3.03 0.69
N GLU A 323 -29.99 -2.54 0.11
CA GLU A 323 -29.98 -1.43 -0.85
C GLU A 323 -29.15 -1.69 -2.13
N LYS A 324 -29.17 -2.92 -2.61
CA LYS A 324 -28.46 -3.35 -3.82
C LYS A 324 -28.79 -2.49 -5.03
N ALA A 325 -30.08 -2.15 -5.23
CA ALA A 325 -30.54 -1.40 -6.41
C ALA A 325 -29.97 0.02 -6.45
N GLU A 326 -29.90 0.68 -5.32
CA GLU A 326 -29.33 2.03 -5.18
C GLU A 326 -27.82 2.03 -5.43
N LEU A 327 -27.14 1.00 -4.93
CA LEU A 327 -25.69 0.83 -5.13
C LEU A 327 -25.37 0.53 -6.60
N GLU A 328 -26.16 -0.33 -7.26
CA GLU A 328 -26.04 -0.60 -8.71
C GLU A 328 -26.29 0.67 -9.54
N ALA A 329 -27.28 1.49 -9.18
CA ALA A 329 -27.57 2.74 -9.87
C ALA A 329 -26.39 3.72 -9.78
N LEU A 330 -25.84 3.93 -8.58
CA LEU A 330 -24.68 4.79 -8.34
C LEU A 330 -23.45 4.33 -9.09
N LEU A 331 -23.15 3.03 -9.03
CA LEU A 331 -21.98 2.47 -9.71
C LEU A 331 -22.13 2.53 -11.23
N THR A 332 -23.35 2.38 -11.76
CA THR A 332 -23.67 2.52 -13.19
C THR A 332 -23.47 3.97 -13.65
N GLU A 333 -23.95 4.95 -12.88
CA GLU A 333 -23.74 6.38 -13.16
C GLU A 333 -22.26 6.73 -13.17
N GLN A 334 -21.53 6.31 -12.14
CA GLN A 334 -20.10 6.62 -12.00
C GLN A 334 -19.25 5.92 -13.07
N ALA A 335 -19.63 4.70 -13.48
CA ALA A 335 -18.92 3.95 -14.52
C ALA A 335 -19.25 4.43 -15.94
N GLY A 336 -20.36 5.17 -16.14
CA GLY A 336 -20.90 5.53 -17.45
C GLY A 336 -21.39 4.33 -18.29
N ARG A 337 -21.64 3.18 -17.64
CA ARG A 337 -22.11 1.92 -18.26
C ARG A 337 -22.75 1.04 -17.20
N LYS A 338 -23.61 0.11 -17.63
CA LYS A 338 -24.33 -0.79 -16.73
C LYS A 338 -23.38 -1.63 -15.87
N VAL A 339 -23.59 -1.58 -14.57
CA VAL A 339 -22.92 -2.39 -13.54
C VAL A 339 -23.95 -3.25 -12.84
N VAL A 340 -23.66 -4.55 -12.69
CA VAL A 340 -24.57 -5.50 -12.06
C VAL A 340 -23.90 -6.14 -10.85
N ILE A 341 -24.59 -6.14 -9.70
CA ILE A 341 -24.16 -6.86 -8.50
C ILE A 341 -24.89 -8.19 -8.41
N GLN A 342 -24.17 -9.29 -8.31
CA GLN A 342 -24.69 -10.65 -8.19
C GLN A 342 -24.39 -11.20 -6.80
N GLU A 343 -25.42 -11.60 -6.06
CA GLU A 343 -25.33 -12.14 -4.69
C GLU A 343 -25.09 -13.66 -4.65
N SER A 344 -24.98 -14.28 -5.82
CA SER A 344 -24.64 -15.70 -5.99
C SER A 344 -24.07 -15.93 -7.37
N ALA A 345 -23.33 -17.02 -7.54
CA ALA A 345 -22.76 -17.39 -8.82
C ALA A 345 -22.81 -18.89 -9.04
N LYS A 346 -22.97 -19.31 -10.30
CA LYS A 346 -22.97 -20.71 -10.75
C LYS A 346 -21.87 -20.92 -11.80
N GLY A 347 -21.55 -22.19 -12.08
CA GLY A 347 -20.52 -22.54 -13.08
C GLY A 347 -19.13 -22.04 -12.67
N ASP A 348 -18.38 -21.50 -13.63
CA ASP A 348 -17.02 -21.04 -13.39
C ASP A 348 -16.97 -19.84 -12.44
N LYS A 349 -17.94 -18.93 -12.52
CA LYS A 349 -18.07 -17.82 -11.53
C LYS A 349 -18.26 -18.34 -10.12
N GLY A 350 -19.00 -19.44 -9.94
CA GLY A 350 -19.19 -20.12 -8.66
C GLY A 350 -17.89 -20.71 -8.10
N LYS A 351 -17.05 -21.32 -8.95
CA LYS A 351 -15.73 -21.82 -8.55
C LYS A 351 -14.82 -20.70 -8.01
N TYR A 352 -14.81 -19.56 -8.70
CA TYR A 352 -14.04 -18.40 -8.24
C TYR A 352 -14.57 -17.82 -6.92
N LEU A 353 -15.89 -17.81 -6.74
CA LEU A 353 -16.49 -17.38 -5.49
C LEU A 353 -16.10 -18.31 -4.33
N GLN A 354 -16.10 -19.63 -4.56
CA GLN A 354 -15.61 -20.60 -3.58
C GLN A 354 -14.13 -20.40 -3.25
N LEU A 355 -13.30 -20.13 -4.26
CA LEU A 355 -11.88 -19.84 -4.04
C LEU A 355 -11.69 -18.56 -3.22
N ALA A 356 -12.47 -17.52 -3.49
CA ALA A 356 -12.45 -16.29 -2.69
C ALA A 356 -12.87 -16.55 -1.24
N GLN A 357 -13.89 -17.40 -1.00
CA GLN A 357 -14.33 -17.81 0.34
C GLN A 357 -13.23 -18.56 1.12
N ILE A 358 -12.56 -19.52 0.48
CA ILE A 358 -11.44 -20.25 1.08
C ILE A 358 -10.32 -19.27 1.47
N ASN A 359 -9.96 -18.38 0.57
CA ASN A 359 -8.91 -17.37 0.80
C ASN A 359 -9.29 -16.38 1.89
N ALA A 360 -10.55 -15.92 1.95
CA ALA A 360 -11.04 -15.03 3.01
C ALA A 360 -10.91 -15.71 4.40
N LYS A 361 -11.35 -16.96 4.51
CA LYS A 361 -11.26 -17.75 5.76
C LYS A 361 -9.81 -17.97 6.17
N ALA A 362 -8.92 -18.35 5.24
CA ALA A 362 -7.51 -18.57 5.51
C ALA A 362 -6.80 -17.29 5.96
N ALA A 363 -7.06 -16.16 5.27
CA ALA A 363 -6.51 -14.87 5.64
C ALA A 363 -7.01 -14.40 7.01
N LEU A 364 -8.30 -14.58 7.31
CA LEU A 364 -8.87 -14.27 8.62
C LEU A 364 -8.26 -15.11 9.72
N ALA A 365 -8.12 -16.43 9.52
CA ALA A 365 -7.49 -17.33 10.49
C ALA A 365 -6.03 -16.92 10.79
N THR A 366 -5.29 -16.51 9.77
CA THR A 366 -3.93 -16.00 9.93
C THR A 366 -3.91 -14.71 10.75
N GLN A 367 -4.81 -13.78 10.46
CA GLN A 367 -4.94 -12.50 11.18
C GLN A 367 -5.35 -12.72 12.64
N LEU A 368 -6.29 -13.64 12.91
CA LEU A 368 -6.70 -14.00 14.27
C LEU A 368 -5.54 -14.57 15.08
N LYS A 369 -4.76 -15.50 14.51
CA LYS A 369 -3.56 -16.03 15.17
C LYS A 369 -2.53 -14.95 15.49
N GLN A 370 -2.33 -14.00 14.58
CA GLN A 370 -1.41 -12.88 14.81
C GLN A 370 -1.92 -11.95 15.92
N SER A 371 -3.22 -11.64 15.90
CA SER A 371 -3.86 -10.79 16.92
C SER A 371 -3.84 -11.46 18.30
N SER A 372 -4.15 -12.76 18.40
CA SER A 372 -4.09 -13.52 19.66
C SER A 372 -2.68 -13.54 20.23
N ARG A 373 -1.67 -13.88 19.40
CA ARG A 373 -0.26 -13.85 19.83
C ARG A 373 0.19 -12.46 20.27
N MET A 374 -0.26 -11.40 19.59
CA MET A 374 0.06 -10.04 20.00
C MET A 374 -0.57 -9.70 21.34
N HIS A 375 -1.83 -10.10 21.56
CA HIS A 375 -2.52 -9.89 22.83
C HIS A 375 -1.85 -10.64 23.98
N GLU A 376 -1.48 -11.90 23.79
CA GLU A 376 -0.76 -12.71 24.80
C GLU A 376 0.59 -12.07 25.18
N ARG A 377 1.35 -11.61 24.18
CA ARG A 377 2.62 -10.90 24.39
C ARG A 377 2.44 -9.57 25.12
N TYR A 378 1.38 -8.85 24.77
CA TYR A 378 1.05 -7.58 25.43
C TYR A 378 0.65 -7.80 26.89
N GLN A 379 -0.18 -8.80 27.20
CA GLN A 379 -0.55 -9.15 28.58
C GLN A 379 0.68 -9.53 29.39
N ALA A 380 1.55 -10.38 28.86
CA ALA A 380 2.79 -10.76 29.52
C ALA A 380 3.71 -9.54 29.82
N LEU A 381 3.72 -8.54 28.95
CA LEU A 381 4.45 -7.29 29.20
C LEU A 381 3.80 -6.45 30.30
N CYS A 382 2.47 -6.34 30.33
CA CYS A 382 1.73 -5.66 31.39
C CYS A 382 2.00 -6.31 32.75
N GLU A 383 1.95 -7.65 32.83
CA GLU A 383 2.26 -8.40 34.05
C GLU A 383 3.71 -8.23 34.50
N LEU A 384 4.67 -8.29 33.57
CA LEU A 384 6.10 -8.09 33.86
C LEU A 384 6.39 -6.74 34.48
N LEU A 385 5.70 -5.70 34.02
CA LEU A 385 5.92 -4.30 34.44
C LEU A 385 4.95 -3.84 35.55
N ASP A 386 4.06 -4.72 35.99
CA ASP A 386 2.99 -4.43 36.96
C ASP A 386 2.15 -3.21 36.55
N MET A 387 1.77 -3.18 35.25
CA MET A 387 0.96 -2.13 34.66
C MET A 387 -0.37 -2.69 34.18
N PRO A 388 -1.53 -2.17 34.65
CA PRO A 388 -2.85 -2.72 34.28
C PRO A 388 -3.18 -2.53 32.80
N GLU A 389 -2.68 -1.45 32.19
CA GLU A 389 -2.83 -1.17 30.75
C GLU A 389 -1.64 -0.31 30.27
N ILE A 390 -1.14 -0.61 29.06
CA ILE A 390 -0.13 0.17 28.35
C ILE A 390 -0.75 0.67 27.05
N LYS A 391 -1.14 1.94 26.99
CA LYS A 391 -1.82 2.51 25.81
C LYS A 391 -0.86 2.78 24.66
N ARG A 392 0.37 3.22 24.99
CA ARG A 392 1.36 3.62 24.00
C ARG A 392 2.78 3.24 24.41
N MET A 393 3.49 2.56 23.52
CA MET A 393 4.90 2.21 23.64
C MET A 393 5.66 2.85 22.49
N GLU A 394 6.81 3.47 22.76
CA GLU A 394 7.71 4.00 21.74
C GLU A 394 9.08 3.34 21.88
N CYS A 395 9.79 3.12 20.77
CA CYS A 395 11.16 2.60 20.81
C CYS A 395 12.05 3.45 19.92
N PHE A 396 13.20 3.83 20.46
CA PHE A 396 14.22 4.59 19.76
C PHE A 396 15.44 3.71 19.47
N ASP A 397 15.90 3.79 18.22
CA ASP A 397 17.13 3.17 17.73
C ASP A 397 17.98 4.21 17.01
N ILE A 398 19.29 4.23 17.29
CA ILE A 398 20.26 5.08 16.63
C ILE A 398 21.05 4.24 15.64
N SER A 399 21.03 4.66 14.39
CA SER A 399 21.72 3.94 13.33
C SER A 399 22.71 4.86 12.60
N HIS A 400 23.95 4.44 12.54
CA HIS A 400 25.04 5.12 11.85
C HIS A 400 25.31 4.50 10.48
N THR A 401 25.64 5.34 9.50
CA THR A 401 26.15 4.87 8.21
C THR A 401 27.62 5.21 8.07
N MET A 402 28.39 4.34 7.41
CA MET A 402 29.72 4.68 6.92
C MET A 402 29.59 5.91 5.98
N GLY A 403 29.95 7.10 6.46
CA GLY A 403 29.85 8.36 5.73
C GLY A 403 29.06 9.47 6.45
N ASN A 404 29.20 9.62 7.75
CA ASN A 404 28.78 10.77 8.58
C ASN A 404 27.28 11.13 8.63
N GLN A 405 26.35 10.25 8.26
CA GLN A 405 24.91 10.54 8.43
C GLN A 405 24.29 9.63 9.49
N THR A 406 23.99 10.21 10.64
CA THR A 406 23.27 9.53 11.72
C THR A 406 21.76 9.75 11.57
N VAL A 407 20.99 8.69 11.75
CA VAL A 407 19.53 8.74 11.74
C VAL A 407 19.01 8.05 12.99
N ALA A 408 18.14 8.71 13.72
CA ALA A 408 17.36 8.10 14.77
C ALA A 408 15.99 7.68 14.23
N SER A 409 15.52 6.50 14.61
CA SER A 409 14.16 6.04 14.36
C SER A 409 13.34 6.01 15.65
N CYS A 410 12.05 6.30 15.52
CA CYS A 410 11.06 6.12 16.57
C CYS A 410 9.90 5.31 15.99
N VAL A 411 9.67 4.13 16.52
CA VAL A 411 8.50 3.31 16.21
C VAL A 411 7.53 3.34 17.37
N VAL A 412 6.25 3.18 17.04
CA VAL A 412 5.16 3.30 18.00
C VAL A 412 4.30 2.04 17.97
N PHE A 413 3.98 1.53 19.15
CA PHE A 413 3.12 0.36 19.34
C PHE A 413 2.00 0.66 20.34
N ASN A 414 0.89 -0.02 20.17
CA ASN A 414 -0.19 -0.10 21.15
C ASN A 414 -0.57 -1.57 21.40
N LYS A 415 -1.64 -1.83 22.12
CA LYS A 415 -2.13 -3.20 22.41
C LYS A 415 -2.50 -4.03 21.16
N GLU A 416 -2.78 -3.35 20.04
CA GLU A 416 -3.10 -3.99 18.75
C GLU A 416 -1.84 -4.28 17.91
N GLY A 417 -0.67 -3.72 18.30
CA GLY A 417 0.61 -3.88 17.61
C GLY A 417 1.17 -2.57 17.04
N PRO A 418 1.91 -2.62 15.92
CA PRO A 418 2.62 -1.46 15.37
C PRO A 418 1.68 -0.38 14.81
N LEU A 419 1.84 0.86 15.28
CA LEU A 419 1.09 2.04 14.84
C LEU A 419 1.92 2.83 13.82
N LYS A 420 1.97 2.33 12.58
CA LYS A 420 2.89 2.84 11.52
C LYS A 420 2.65 4.31 11.11
N SER A 421 1.45 4.85 11.31
CA SER A 421 1.14 6.27 11.08
C SER A 421 1.98 7.22 11.95
N ASP A 422 2.35 6.74 13.13
CA ASP A 422 3.03 7.52 14.16
C ASP A 422 4.55 7.33 14.15
N TYR A 423 5.07 6.47 13.29
CA TYR A 423 6.52 6.28 13.13
C TYR A 423 7.19 7.58 12.68
N ARG A 424 8.34 7.87 13.24
CA ARG A 424 9.14 9.06 12.89
C ARG A 424 10.59 8.69 12.64
N ARG A 425 11.25 9.51 11.82
CA ARG A 425 12.69 9.49 11.59
C ARG A 425 13.24 10.87 11.83
N PHE A 426 14.35 10.94 12.51
CA PHE A 426 15.04 12.19 12.83
C PHE A 426 16.40 12.18 12.18
N ASN A 427 16.69 13.21 11.39
CA ASN A 427 18.05 13.46 10.92
C ASN A 427 18.82 14.04 12.09
N ILE A 428 19.96 13.46 12.37
CA ILE A 428 20.85 13.92 13.45
C ILE A 428 22.03 14.63 12.79
N ASP A 429 22.23 15.88 13.15
CA ASP A 429 23.21 16.76 12.53
C ASP A 429 24.12 17.38 13.61
N GLY A 430 25.38 17.71 13.25
CA GLY A 430 26.30 18.44 14.14
C GLY A 430 26.86 17.65 15.31
N ILE A 431 26.84 16.30 15.24
CA ILE A 431 27.46 15.43 16.24
C ILE A 431 28.71 14.76 15.67
N THR A 432 29.62 14.35 16.57
CA THR A 432 30.77 13.53 16.18
C THR A 432 30.29 12.16 15.73
N GLY A 433 30.84 11.62 14.63
CA GLY A 433 30.45 10.30 14.13
C GLY A 433 30.68 9.22 15.19
N GLY A 434 29.61 8.44 15.50
CA GLY A 434 29.64 7.40 16.53
C GLY A 434 29.23 7.85 17.94
N ASP A 435 28.83 9.11 18.14
CA ASP A 435 28.31 9.58 19.42
C ASP A 435 26.80 9.26 19.53
N ASP A 436 26.51 8.04 19.97
CA ASP A 436 25.13 7.56 20.20
C ASP A 436 24.40 8.36 21.28
N TYR A 437 25.14 8.92 22.24
CA TYR A 437 24.55 9.67 23.34
C TYR A 437 23.99 11.03 22.87
N ALA A 438 24.80 11.79 22.13
CA ALA A 438 24.36 13.06 21.55
C ALA A 438 23.24 12.84 20.52
N ALA A 439 23.31 11.73 19.76
CA ALA A 439 22.26 11.35 18.80
C ALA A 439 20.92 11.07 19.49
N MET A 440 20.93 10.30 20.60
CA MET A 440 19.75 9.99 21.38
C MET A 440 19.14 11.26 21.99
N GLU A 441 19.98 12.12 22.60
CA GLU A 441 19.53 13.41 23.12
C GLU A 441 18.81 14.25 22.07
N GLN A 442 19.41 14.39 20.88
CA GLN A 442 18.82 15.19 19.81
C GLN A 442 17.51 14.58 19.30
N ALA A 443 17.42 13.24 19.22
CA ALA A 443 16.21 12.54 18.79
C ALA A 443 15.06 12.75 19.77
N LEU A 444 15.32 12.59 21.06
CA LEU A 444 14.33 12.77 22.12
C LEU A 444 13.85 14.22 22.21
N LYS A 445 14.77 15.20 22.12
CA LYS A 445 14.39 16.62 22.04
C LYS A 445 13.51 16.89 20.82
N LYS A 446 13.88 16.44 19.63
CA LYS A 446 13.07 16.62 18.40
C LYS A 446 11.70 15.96 18.50
N ARG A 447 11.55 14.92 19.30
CA ARG A 447 10.28 14.21 19.51
C ARG A 447 9.39 14.89 20.53
N TYR A 448 9.96 15.30 21.68
CA TYR A 448 9.22 15.67 22.87
C TYR A 448 9.33 17.15 23.30
N ASP A 449 10.25 17.93 22.72
CA ASP A 449 10.38 19.38 22.97
C ASP A 449 9.30 20.17 22.22
N ARG A 450 8.04 19.81 22.47
CA ARG A 450 6.83 20.44 21.91
C ARG A 450 5.61 19.97 22.70
N ASP A 451 4.54 20.76 22.65
CA ASP A 451 3.26 20.34 23.21
C ASP A 451 2.73 19.12 22.43
N LEU A 452 2.55 18.02 23.13
CA LEU A 452 1.96 16.80 22.61
C LEU A 452 0.57 16.63 23.20
N ASP A 453 -0.37 16.17 22.37
CA ASP A 453 -1.68 15.72 22.83
C ASP A 453 -1.51 14.57 23.84
N GLU A 454 -2.36 14.48 24.85
CA GLU A 454 -2.28 13.44 25.91
C GLU A 454 -2.20 12.01 25.36
N ASP A 455 -2.93 11.72 24.27
CA ASP A 455 -2.94 10.38 23.64
C ASP A 455 -1.63 10.06 22.91
N LYS A 456 -0.74 11.04 22.70
CA LYS A 456 0.59 10.87 22.07
C LYS A 456 1.72 10.74 23.07
N ILE A 457 1.43 10.90 24.36
CA ILE A 457 2.39 10.68 25.44
C ILE A 457 2.53 9.17 25.67
N PRO A 458 3.73 8.58 25.53
CA PRO A 458 3.91 7.14 25.74
C PRO A 458 3.86 6.78 27.22
N ASP A 459 3.37 5.57 27.50
CA ASP A 459 3.47 4.95 28.83
C ASP A 459 4.88 4.36 29.03
N ILE A 460 5.47 3.85 27.95
CA ILE A 460 6.80 3.23 27.96
C ILE A 460 7.63 3.75 26.79
N ILE A 461 8.90 4.02 27.06
CA ILE A 461 9.92 4.29 26.04
C ILE A 461 11.02 3.24 26.18
N PHE A 462 11.18 2.44 25.12
CA PHE A 462 12.30 1.53 24.97
C PHE A 462 13.47 2.24 24.29
N ILE A 463 14.65 2.09 24.86
CA ILE A 463 15.93 2.57 24.32
C ILE A 463 16.74 1.35 23.88
N ASP A 464 16.99 1.17 22.58
CA ASP A 464 17.88 0.10 22.09
C ASP A 464 19.31 0.43 22.45
N GLY A 465 19.70 0.04 23.69
CA GLY A 465 21.00 0.34 24.26
C GLY A 465 21.16 -0.02 25.72
N GLY A 466 22.39 0.10 26.21
CA GLY A 466 22.76 -0.20 27.58
C GLY A 466 22.52 0.95 28.57
N LYS A 467 23.01 0.77 29.82
CA LYS A 467 22.88 1.74 30.94
C LYS A 467 23.27 3.18 30.56
N GLY A 468 24.31 3.34 29.75
CA GLY A 468 24.80 4.67 29.38
C GLY A 468 23.80 5.45 28.51
N GLN A 469 23.21 4.81 27.49
CA GLN A 469 22.18 5.43 26.65
C GLN A 469 20.87 5.69 27.43
N LEU A 470 20.50 4.76 28.32
CA LEU A 470 19.36 4.94 29.21
C LEU A 470 19.53 6.12 30.16
N ASN A 471 20.71 6.25 30.80
CA ASN A 471 21.02 7.38 31.72
C ASN A 471 20.98 8.71 30.96
N ARG A 472 21.51 8.75 29.72
CA ARG A 472 21.45 9.97 28.91
C ARG A 472 20.00 10.33 28.54
N ALA A 473 19.18 9.33 28.21
CA ALA A 473 17.76 9.56 27.99
C ALA A 473 17.06 10.13 29.23
N LEU A 474 17.37 9.61 30.42
CA LEU A 474 16.85 10.13 31.69
C LEU A 474 17.22 11.59 31.92
N GLU A 475 18.49 11.96 31.71
CA GLU A 475 18.95 13.35 31.83
C GLU A 475 18.18 14.27 30.88
N VAL A 476 17.98 13.86 29.64
CA VAL A 476 17.19 14.62 28.66
C VAL A 476 15.76 14.84 29.14
N PHE A 477 15.10 13.79 29.66
CA PHE A 477 13.74 13.91 30.18
C PHE A 477 13.64 14.81 31.42
N HIS A 478 14.67 14.88 32.24
CA HIS A 478 14.73 15.83 33.36
C HIS A 478 14.81 17.31 32.92
N HIS A 479 15.37 17.56 31.75
CA HIS A 479 15.52 18.91 31.18
C HIS A 479 14.38 19.32 30.23
N LEU A 480 13.56 18.38 29.78
CA LEU A 480 12.41 18.69 28.94
C LEU A 480 11.28 19.29 29.77
N ASN A 481 10.82 20.49 29.39
CA ASN A 481 9.69 21.20 30.04
C ASN A 481 8.33 20.53 29.77
N VAL A 482 8.29 19.23 29.63
CA VAL A 482 7.04 18.49 29.37
C VAL A 482 6.36 18.27 30.73
N LYS A 483 5.09 18.67 30.86
CA LYS A 483 4.24 18.34 32.01
C LYS A 483 3.90 16.86 32.01
N TRP A 484 4.88 16.03 32.35
CA TRP A 484 4.71 14.59 32.47
C TRP A 484 4.20 14.28 33.87
N ASP A 485 3.25 13.38 33.99
CA ASP A 485 2.86 12.82 35.28
C ASP A 485 4.09 12.16 35.92
N LYS A 486 4.27 12.30 37.23
CA LYS A 486 5.45 11.79 37.99
C LYS A 486 5.75 10.30 37.75
N ASN A 487 4.80 9.56 37.16
CA ASN A 487 4.89 8.14 36.91
C ASN A 487 5.03 7.76 35.41
N ARG A 488 5.01 8.69 34.44
CA ARG A 488 5.14 8.45 33.00
C ARG A 488 6.25 9.29 32.38
N PRO A 489 6.93 8.80 31.33
CA PRO A 489 6.98 7.43 30.85
C PRO A 489 7.92 6.54 31.69
N HIS A 490 7.71 5.23 31.61
CA HIS A 490 8.72 4.28 32.06
C HIS A 490 9.81 4.16 30.99
N LEU A 491 11.05 4.54 31.31
CA LEU A 491 12.19 4.34 30.41
C LEU A 491 12.81 2.97 30.68
N ILE A 492 12.97 2.18 29.64
CA ILE A 492 13.52 0.82 29.70
C ILE A 492 14.63 0.69 28.67
N GLY A 493 15.86 0.45 29.15
CA GLY A 493 16.97 0.08 28.28
C GLY A 493 16.87 -1.38 27.85
N VAL A 494 17.10 -1.66 26.57
CA VAL A 494 17.15 -3.01 26.03
C VAL A 494 18.57 -3.27 25.60
N ALA A 495 19.38 -3.85 26.50
CA ALA A 495 20.79 -4.15 26.24
C ALA A 495 20.94 -5.54 25.62
N LYS A 496 21.87 -5.69 24.68
CA LYS A 496 22.26 -7.01 24.14
C LYS A 496 23.03 -7.76 25.20
N GLY A 497 22.71 -9.04 25.42
CA GLY A 497 23.45 -9.89 26.34
C GLY A 497 24.93 -10.03 25.97
N VAL A 498 25.73 -10.58 26.87
CA VAL A 498 27.20 -10.68 26.78
C VAL A 498 27.66 -11.29 25.46
N ASP A 499 26.95 -12.32 24.97
CA ASP A 499 27.28 -13.02 23.72
C ASP A 499 26.65 -12.39 22.47
N ARG A 500 25.93 -11.27 22.60
CA ARG A 500 25.18 -10.59 21.51
C ARG A 500 24.24 -11.50 20.72
N ARG A 501 23.76 -12.61 21.31
CA ARG A 501 22.79 -13.51 20.71
C ARG A 501 21.38 -12.99 20.96
N ALA A 502 20.50 -13.18 19.99
CA ALA A 502 19.07 -12.92 20.16
C ALA A 502 18.51 -13.86 21.25
N GLY A 503 17.65 -13.34 22.13
CA GLY A 503 17.09 -14.07 23.26
C GLY A 503 17.81 -13.81 24.59
N GLN A 504 18.97 -13.17 24.58
CA GLN A 504 19.74 -12.85 25.79
C GLN A 504 19.69 -11.36 26.14
N GLU A 505 18.63 -10.66 25.73
CA GLU A 505 18.46 -9.25 26.05
C GLU A 505 18.24 -9.04 27.55
N VAL A 506 18.91 -8.03 28.08
CA VAL A 506 18.76 -7.58 29.45
C VAL A 506 17.94 -6.30 29.48
N LEU A 507 16.84 -6.32 30.22
CA LEU A 507 16.01 -5.14 30.43
C LEU A 507 16.54 -4.35 31.63
N ILE A 508 16.77 -3.06 31.44
CA ILE A 508 17.24 -2.15 32.49
C ILE A 508 16.13 -1.16 32.77
N ILE A 509 15.47 -1.29 33.94
CA ILE A 509 14.37 -0.40 34.33
C ILE A 509 14.95 0.78 35.09
N SER A 510 14.79 1.99 34.54
CA SER A 510 15.41 3.21 35.07
C SER A 510 15.01 3.57 36.49
N LYS A 511 13.77 3.32 36.92
CA LYS A 511 13.26 3.70 38.27
C LYS A 511 13.74 2.78 39.39
N GLN A 512 14.19 1.56 39.07
CA GLN A 512 14.52 0.56 40.08
C GLN A 512 16.01 0.16 40.06
N ASP A 513 16.79 0.70 39.12
CA ASP A 513 18.16 0.24 38.77
C ASP A 513 18.24 -1.29 38.72
N ARG A 514 17.14 -1.90 38.26
CA ARG A 514 16.93 -3.36 38.22
C ARG A 514 17.21 -3.87 36.83
N GLU A 515 18.08 -4.85 36.75
CA GLU A 515 18.29 -5.64 35.54
C GLU A 515 17.37 -6.87 35.58
N ILE A 516 16.60 -7.07 34.52
CA ILE A 516 15.73 -8.23 34.36
C ILE A 516 16.23 -9.08 33.20
N HIS A 517 16.53 -10.33 33.52
CA HIS A 517 16.83 -11.36 32.54
C HIS A 517 15.58 -12.19 32.32
N LEU A 518 15.10 -12.21 31.08
CA LEU A 518 13.93 -12.99 30.71
C LEU A 518 14.36 -14.26 30.01
N PRO A 519 13.67 -15.38 30.23
CA PRO A 519 13.93 -16.61 29.48
C PRO A 519 13.56 -16.44 27.99
N ASP A 520 14.23 -17.20 27.12
CA ASP A 520 14.11 -17.09 25.66
C ASP A 520 12.68 -17.32 25.15
N ASP A 521 11.85 -18.06 25.88
CA ASP A 521 10.45 -18.33 25.58
C ASP A 521 9.47 -17.31 26.16
N SER A 522 9.96 -16.26 26.84
CA SER A 522 9.13 -15.21 27.41
C SER A 522 8.36 -14.46 26.34
N LEU A 523 7.03 -14.43 26.47
CA LEU A 523 6.14 -13.70 25.58
C LEU A 523 6.39 -12.17 25.66
N ALA A 524 6.71 -11.64 26.85
CA ALA A 524 7.08 -10.23 27.02
C ALA A 524 8.37 -9.90 26.26
N LEU A 525 9.40 -10.77 26.36
CA LEU A 525 10.64 -10.64 25.60
C LEU A 525 10.38 -10.62 24.11
N HIS A 526 9.54 -11.52 23.60
CA HIS A 526 9.17 -11.58 22.18
C HIS A 526 8.46 -10.30 21.69
N LEU A 527 7.68 -9.60 22.53
CA LEU A 527 7.12 -8.30 22.16
C LEU A 527 8.20 -7.23 22.09
N ILE A 528 9.08 -7.17 23.08
CA ILE A 528 10.18 -6.20 23.12
C ILE A 528 11.13 -6.37 21.95
N GLN A 529 11.47 -7.61 21.61
CA GLN A 529 12.26 -7.94 20.42
C GLN A 529 11.56 -7.47 19.13
N HIS A 530 10.26 -7.73 18.99
CA HIS A 530 9.48 -7.28 17.84
C HIS A 530 9.47 -5.75 17.72
N ILE A 531 9.31 -5.02 18.83
CA ILE A 531 9.35 -3.55 18.86
C ILE A 531 10.73 -3.03 18.44
N ARG A 532 11.80 -3.62 18.99
CA ARG A 532 13.20 -3.29 18.67
C ARG A 532 13.54 -3.56 17.19
N ASP A 533 13.20 -4.76 16.71
CA ASP A 533 13.48 -5.16 15.32
C ASP A 533 12.74 -4.27 14.32
N GLU A 534 11.51 -3.85 14.64
CA GLU A 534 10.76 -2.91 13.81
C GLU A 534 11.42 -1.51 13.81
N SER A 535 11.99 -1.06 14.96
CA SER A 535 12.76 0.18 15.03
C SER A 535 14.01 0.12 14.17
N HIS A 536 14.76 -0.95 14.28
CA HIS A 536 15.96 -1.19 13.48
C HIS A 536 15.66 -1.27 11.98
N ASN A 537 14.62 -2.01 11.59
CA ASN A 537 14.16 -2.10 10.19
C ASN A 537 13.71 -0.73 9.66
N HIS A 538 13.05 0.07 10.50
CA HIS A 538 12.61 1.42 10.14
C HIS A 538 13.82 2.32 9.89
N ALA A 539 14.86 2.27 10.71
CA ALA A 539 16.11 2.99 10.53
C ALA A 539 16.83 2.58 9.23
N ILE A 540 17.05 1.27 9.00
CA ILE A 540 17.72 0.73 7.80
C ILE A 540 16.99 1.15 6.52
N SER A 541 15.66 1.09 6.49
CA SER A 541 14.89 1.50 5.30
C SER A 541 15.08 2.98 4.97
N GLY A 542 15.27 3.84 5.97
CA GLY A 542 15.64 5.24 5.81
C GLY A 542 17.02 5.44 5.20
N HIS A 543 17.99 4.66 5.65
CA HIS A 543 19.35 4.69 5.11
C HIS A 543 19.41 4.23 3.64
N ARG A 544 18.66 3.18 3.27
CA ARG A 544 18.60 2.74 1.86
C ARG A 544 18.05 3.84 0.95
N GLN A 545 17.01 4.55 1.36
CA GLN A 545 16.47 5.68 0.61
C GLN A 545 17.45 6.85 0.51
N LYS A 546 18.16 7.18 1.60
CA LYS A 546 19.19 8.23 1.61
C LYS A 546 20.40 7.84 0.77
N ARG A 547 20.89 6.59 0.88
CA ARG A 547 22.00 6.08 0.04
C ARG A 547 21.63 6.14 -1.43
N GLN A 548 20.43 5.76 -1.81
CA GLN A 548 19.97 5.84 -3.19
C GLN A 548 19.93 7.29 -3.69
N LYS A 549 19.54 8.23 -2.84
CA LYS A 549 19.63 9.68 -3.13
C LYS A 549 21.09 10.17 -3.18
N ALA A 550 21.91 9.81 -2.21
CA ALA A 550 23.32 10.20 -2.14
C ALA A 550 24.16 9.56 -3.25
N PHE A 551 23.91 8.29 -3.59
CA PHE A 551 24.58 7.60 -4.70
C PHE A 551 24.25 8.24 -6.05
N THR A 552 23.04 8.79 -6.21
CA THR A 552 22.67 9.62 -7.36
C THR A 552 23.26 11.03 -7.30
N GLN A 553 23.71 11.48 -6.13
CA GLN A 553 24.28 12.83 -5.94
C GLN A 553 25.81 12.85 -6.07
N SER A 554 26.54 11.89 -5.49
CA SER A 554 27.96 12.00 -5.24
C SER A 554 28.90 11.84 -6.44
N GLY A 555 28.43 11.31 -7.57
CA GLY A 555 29.30 11.09 -8.74
C GLY A 555 29.30 12.23 -9.78
N LEU A 556 28.27 13.08 -9.77
CA LEU A 556 28.10 14.17 -10.74
C LEU A 556 28.21 15.56 -10.12
N GLU A 557 28.09 15.67 -8.79
CA GLU A 557 28.18 16.98 -8.09
C GLU A 557 29.61 17.48 -7.92
N THR A 558 30.59 16.58 -7.97
CA THR A 558 32.01 16.92 -7.89
C THR A 558 32.56 17.49 -9.21
N ILE A 559 31.77 17.40 -10.30
CA ILE A 559 32.20 17.87 -11.62
C ILE A 559 31.84 19.34 -11.77
N GLU A 560 32.85 20.18 -11.86
CA GLU A 560 32.69 21.64 -12.07
C GLU A 560 31.87 21.90 -13.33
N GLY A 561 30.78 22.66 -13.18
CA GLY A 561 29.85 22.99 -14.27
C GLY A 561 28.60 22.08 -14.31
N VAL A 562 28.52 20.99 -13.48
CA VAL A 562 27.33 20.13 -13.39
C VAL A 562 26.48 20.52 -12.18
N GLY A 563 25.70 21.60 -12.32
CA GLY A 563 24.70 21.98 -11.30
C GLY A 563 23.46 21.09 -11.30
N ALA A 564 22.54 21.29 -10.33
CA ALA A 564 21.37 20.45 -10.10
C ALA A 564 20.50 20.19 -11.35
N LYS A 565 20.27 21.21 -12.20
CA LYS A 565 19.50 21.09 -13.44
C LYS A 565 20.19 20.19 -14.48
N ARG A 566 21.50 20.37 -14.69
CA ARG A 566 22.29 19.57 -15.63
C ARG A 566 22.43 18.14 -15.16
N ARG A 567 22.62 17.92 -13.86
CA ARG A 567 22.61 16.59 -13.25
C ARG A 567 21.27 15.87 -13.46
N GLN A 568 20.16 16.56 -13.20
CA GLN A 568 18.83 15.97 -13.41
C GLN A 568 18.60 15.63 -14.89
N ALA A 569 19.07 16.46 -15.81
CA ALA A 569 19.02 16.18 -17.23
C ALA A 569 19.86 14.94 -17.58
N LEU A 570 21.12 14.86 -17.15
CA LEU A 570 22.00 13.71 -17.36
C LEU A 570 21.37 12.38 -16.85
N LEU A 571 20.92 12.37 -15.60
CA LEU A 571 20.29 11.19 -15.00
C LEU A 571 19.00 10.79 -15.70
N LYS A 572 18.19 11.75 -16.13
CA LYS A 572 16.93 11.54 -16.83
C LYS A 572 17.15 11.01 -18.25
N TYR A 573 18.07 11.60 -19.01
CA TYR A 573 18.33 11.26 -20.41
C TYR A 573 19.09 9.94 -20.57
N LEU A 574 20.01 9.64 -19.67
CA LEU A 574 20.87 8.46 -19.76
C LEU A 574 20.43 7.31 -18.85
N GLY A 575 19.26 7.43 -18.19
CA GLY A 575 18.64 6.34 -17.44
C GLY A 575 19.30 6.05 -16.09
N GLY A 576 19.80 7.09 -15.40
CA GLY A 576 20.44 7.00 -14.09
C GLY A 576 21.96 7.06 -14.12
N LEU A 577 22.59 7.05 -12.94
CA LEU A 577 24.06 7.22 -12.84
C LEU A 577 24.84 6.12 -13.58
N GLN A 578 24.37 4.89 -13.56
CA GLN A 578 24.99 3.80 -14.31
C GLN A 578 24.91 4.02 -15.82
N GLY A 579 23.78 4.58 -16.29
CA GLY A 579 23.62 4.99 -17.67
C GLY A 579 24.61 6.09 -18.07
N VAL A 580 24.82 7.08 -17.20
CA VAL A 580 25.82 8.15 -17.41
C VAL A 580 27.24 7.57 -17.45
N LYS A 581 27.59 6.65 -16.56
CA LYS A 581 28.90 5.98 -16.54
C LYS A 581 29.17 5.13 -17.78
N ASN A 582 28.14 4.52 -18.34
CA ASN A 582 28.25 3.66 -19.53
C ASN A 582 28.06 4.42 -20.85
N ALA A 583 27.65 5.69 -20.78
CA ALA A 583 27.40 6.51 -21.96
C ALA A 583 28.69 6.85 -22.70
N THR A 584 28.59 7.00 -24.02
CA THR A 584 29.66 7.54 -24.87
C THR A 584 29.74 9.07 -24.73
N LEU A 585 30.84 9.67 -25.16
CA LEU A 585 31.01 11.11 -25.16
C LEU A 585 29.88 11.82 -25.93
N ASP A 586 29.49 11.27 -27.08
CA ASP A 586 28.44 11.83 -27.92
C ASP A 586 27.06 11.72 -27.27
N GLU A 587 26.77 10.63 -26.55
CA GLU A 587 25.52 10.47 -25.79
C GLU A 587 25.44 11.48 -24.64
N ILE A 588 26.56 11.75 -23.94
CA ILE A 588 26.61 12.78 -22.89
C ILE A 588 26.44 14.18 -23.49
N ALA A 589 27.09 14.45 -24.62
CA ALA A 589 26.98 15.75 -25.29
C ALA A 589 25.59 16.02 -25.89
N SER A 590 24.81 14.98 -26.19
CA SER A 590 23.42 15.11 -26.68
C SER A 590 22.41 15.52 -25.61
N VAL A 591 22.79 15.52 -24.32
CA VAL A 591 21.90 15.90 -23.21
C VAL A 591 21.68 17.42 -23.23
N PRO A 592 20.41 17.91 -23.21
CA PRO A 592 20.12 19.34 -23.21
C PRO A 592 20.81 20.09 -22.09
N GLY A 593 21.52 21.15 -22.45
CA GLY A 593 22.27 22.01 -21.52
C GLY A 593 23.69 21.52 -21.19
N ILE A 594 24.17 20.45 -21.84
CA ILE A 594 25.56 19.94 -21.74
C ILE A 594 26.31 20.36 -23.02
N SER A 595 27.38 21.15 -22.87
CA SER A 595 28.30 21.47 -23.97
C SER A 595 29.29 20.36 -24.21
N LYS A 596 29.88 20.28 -25.39
CA LYS A 596 30.90 19.29 -25.76
C LYS A 596 32.07 19.25 -24.77
N ALA A 597 32.58 20.41 -24.38
CA ALA A 597 33.66 20.55 -23.38
C ALA A 597 33.22 20.06 -21.99
N LEU A 598 31.95 20.24 -21.60
CA LEU A 598 31.46 19.73 -20.34
C LEU A 598 31.21 18.20 -20.40
N ALA A 599 30.80 17.71 -21.57
CA ALA A 599 30.66 16.24 -21.78
C ALA A 599 32.01 15.52 -21.67
N GLU A 600 33.10 16.12 -22.18
CA GLU A 600 34.47 15.61 -22.04
C GLU A 600 34.87 15.51 -20.56
N LYS A 601 34.69 16.59 -19.80
CA LYS A 601 34.96 16.59 -18.34
C LYS A 601 34.16 15.53 -17.59
N ILE A 602 32.87 15.37 -17.91
CA ILE A 602 32.02 14.35 -17.30
C ILE A 602 32.51 12.95 -17.63
N PHE A 603 32.85 12.72 -18.89
CA PHE A 603 33.33 11.43 -19.39
C PHE A 603 34.65 11.03 -18.75
N GLU A 604 35.63 11.93 -18.66
CA GLU A 604 36.91 11.70 -18.01
C GLU A 604 36.75 11.42 -16.51
N THR A 605 35.99 12.25 -15.79
CA THR A 605 35.81 12.11 -14.33
C THR A 605 35.08 10.83 -13.94
N LEU A 606 34.22 10.28 -14.78
CA LEU A 606 33.45 9.08 -14.47
C LEU A 606 34.11 7.77 -14.94
N LYS A 607 35.15 7.85 -15.80
CA LYS A 607 35.94 6.71 -16.28
C LYS A 607 37.30 6.58 -15.58
N SER A 608 37.76 7.65 -14.90
CA SER A 608 38.86 7.57 -13.95
C SER A 608 38.38 6.92 -12.63
#